data_b3dedf0e023b9b637973b2961b52a3f2
#
_entry.id   b3dedf0e023b9b637973b2961b52a3f2
#
_cell.length_a   1.000
_cell.length_b   1.000
_cell.length_c   1.000
_cell.angle_alpha   90.00
_cell.angle_beta   90.00
_cell.angle_gamma   90.00
#
_symmetry.space_group_name_H-M   'P 1'
#
loop_
_entity.id
_entity.type
_entity.pdbx_description
1 polymer ?
#
loop_
_entity_poly.entity_id
_entity_poly.type
_entity_poly.pdbx_seq_one_letter_code
_entity_poly.pdbx_strand_id
1 'polypeptide(L)'
;MNLPGNSSVSRIPIIMEVLGNGKVRCELVRHLSPLTVSNILHSIPITGRLHYLGTKLVYFETGLNMGAEKQRAIFNKGDIGYMTSNGSLCIVLQDLSGIMMNPVGRVLDDLSPLMTLPAGQTLSIKRV
;
A
#
# COMPACT_ATOMS: atom_id res chain seq x y z
N MET A 1 -11.49 15.57 24.17
CA MET A 1 -11.24 14.89 23.85
C MET A 1 -10.99 14.18 22.94
N ASN A 2 -10.52 13.95 22.60
CA ASN A 2 -10.40 13.21 21.79
C ASN A 2 -9.99 12.22 21.71
N LEU A 3 -10.05 12.17 21.56
CA LEU A 3 -10.01 11.00 21.63
C LEU A 3 -9.22 10.16 20.84
N PRO A 4 -8.71 9.03 21.27
CA PRO A 4 -7.96 8.06 20.49
C PRO A 4 -8.71 7.63 19.25
N GLY A 5 -10.01 7.64 19.31
CA GLY A 5 -10.83 7.33 18.17
C GLY A 5 -10.60 8.23 16.98
N ASN A 6 -10.09 9.44 17.21
CA ASN A 6 -9.83 10.36 16.12
C ASN A 6 -8.72 9.88 15.21
N SER A 7 -7.71 9.24 15.76
CA SER A 7 -6.64 8.71 14.91
C SER A 7 -7.14 7.58 14.03
N SER A 8 -8.10 6.79 14.50
CA SER A 8 -8.63 5.70 13.66
C SER A 8 -9.57 6.20 12.57
N VAL A 9 -10.08 7.42 12.64
CA VAL A 9 -10.86 8.02 11.56
C VAL A 9 -9.97 8.31 10.36
N SER A 10 -8.77 8.84 10.58
CA SER A 10 -7.85 9.20 9.50
C SER A 10 -6.84 8.11 9.19
N ARG A 11 -6.55 7.23 10.14
CA ARG A 11 -5.58 6.15 9.98
C ARG A 11 -6.27 4.82 10.17
N ILE A 12 -6.33 4.03 9.12
CA ILE A 12 -7.05 2.76 9.13
C ILE A 12 -6.06 1.63 9.11
N PRO A 13 -6.01 0.80 10.17
CA PRO A 13 -5.11 -0.33 10.20
C PRO A 13 -5.55 -1.40 9.20
N ILE A 14 -4.58 -1.90 8.44
CA ILE A 14 -4.78 -3.02 7.53
C ILE A 14 -3.65 -4.03 7.73
N ILE A 15 -3.90 -5.25 7.33
CA ILE A 15 -2.92 -6.32 7.34
C ILE A 15 -2.60 -6.71 5.91
N MET A 16 -1.32 -6.77 5.61
CA MET A 16 -0.79 -7.29 4.37
C MET A 16 -0.26 -8.69 4.65
N GLU A 17 -0.79 -9.68 3.98
CA GLU A 17 -0.43 -11.07 4.22
C GLU A 17 0.13 -11.69 2.97
N VAL A 18 1.35 -12.24 3.08
CA VAL A 18 1.95 -13.04 2.01
C VAL A 18 1.66 -14.50 2.35
N LEU A 19 0.92 -15.18 1.47
CA LEU A 19 0.52 -16.56 1.73
C LEU A 19 1.73 -17.44 2.01
N GLY A 20 1.74 -18.04 3.21
CA GLY A 20 2.81 -18.92 3.64
C GLY A 20 4.03 -18.22 4.21
N ASN A 21 4.07 -16.87 4.25
CA ASN A 21 5.29 -16.14 4.64
C ASN A 21 5.05 -15.05 5.68
N GLY A 22 3.88 -14.99 6.28
CA GLY A 22 3.65 -14.08 7.39
C GLY A 22 2.86 -12.85 7.04
N LYS A 23 2.78 -11.94 8.00
CA LYS A 23 1.93 -10.75 7.95
C LYS A 23 2.74 -9.51 8.24
N VAL A 24 2.32 -8.40 7.64
CA VAL A 24 2.93 -7.10 7.85
C VAL A 24 1.80 -6.12 8.17
N ARG A 25 1.96 -5.39 9.27
CA ARG A 25 0.98 -4.37 9.65
C ARG A 25 1.23 -3.11 8.84
N CYS A 26 0.14 -2.54 8.36
CA CYS A 26 0.16 -1.30 7.57
C CYS A 26 -0.96 -0.41 8.02
N GLU A 27 -0.94 0.84 7.57
CA GLU A 27 -2.07 1.73 7.73
C GLU A 27 -2.32 2.49 6.44
N LEU A 28 -3.59 2.69 6.14
CA LEU A 28 -4.01 3.65 5.12
C LEU A 28 -4.30 4.97 5.82
N VAL A 29 -3.94 6.07 5.18
CA VAL A 29 -4.07 7.41 5.75
C VAL A 29 -4.97 8.23 4.84
N ARG A 30 -6.18 8.53 5.30
CA ARG A 30 -7.23 9.11 4.46
C ARG A 30 -6.84 10.43 3.81
N HIS A 31 -6.22 11.33 4.56
CA HIS A 31 -5.94 12.66 4.01
C HIS A 31 -4.87 12.67 2.92
N LEU A 32 -4.12 11.59 2.77
CA LEU A 32 -3.13 11.51 1.71
C LEU A 32 -3.79 11.47 0.34
N SER A 33 -4.85 10.67 0.19
CA SER A 33 -5.62 10.56 -1.06
C SER A 33 -7.02 10.04 -0.67
N PRO A 34 -7.93 10.91 -0.25
CA PRO A 34 -9.19 10.47 0.34
C PRO A 34 -10.05 9.56 -0.54
N LEU A 35 -10.17 9.88 -1.84
CA LEU A 35 -10.98 9.06 -2.73
C LEU A 35 -10.32 7.71 -3.01
N THR A 36 -9.01 7.71 -3.23
CA THR A 36 -8.26 6.49 -3.46
C THR A 36 -8.33 5.56 -2.25
N VAL A 37 -8.08 6.11 -1.06
CA VAL A 37 -8.13 5.33 0.19
C VAL A 37 -9.54 4.77 0.41
N SER A 38 -10.57 5.58 0.18
CA SER A 38 -11.95 5.13 0.35
C SER A 38 -12.27 3.94 -0.58
N ASN A 39 -11.86 4.03 -1.84
CA ASN A 39 -12.08 2.96 -2.80
C ASN A 39 -11.35 1.68 -2.42
N ILE A 40 -10.12 1.80 -1.94
CA ILE A 40 -9.38 0.65 -1.45
C ILE A 40 -10.12 -0.01 -0.28
N LEU A 41 -10.55 0.78 0.68
CA LEU A 41 -11.25 0.27 1.86
C LEU A 41 -12.55 -0.45 1.50
N HIS A 42 -13.28 0.05 0.50
CA HIS A 42 -14.51 -0.60 0.06
C HIS A 42 -14.26 -1.89 -0.71
N SER A 43 -13.04 -2.09 -1.18
CA SER A 43 -12.68 -3.23 -2.04
C SER A 43 -11.98 -4.35 -1.29
N ILE A 44 -11.42 -4.08 -0.10
CA ILE A 44 -10.73 -5.14 0.63
C ILE A 44 -11.71 -6.17 1.18
N PRO A 45 -11.29 -7.45 1.21
CA PRO A 45 -9.93 -7.92 0.95
C PRO A 45 -9.58 -7.88 -0.53
N ILE A 46 -8.34 -7.52 -0.83
CA ILE A 46 -7.81 -7.51 -2.19
C ILE A 46 -6.63 -8.47 -2.25
N THR A 47 -6.61 -9.29 -3.29
CA THR A 47 -5.55 -10.27 -3.49
C THR A 47 -4.92 -10.06 -4.85
N GLY A 48 -3.61 -10.17 -4.93
CA GLY A 48 -2.90 -10.06 -6.18
C GLY A 48 -1.55 -10.74 -6.11
N ARG A 49 -0.89 -10.83 -7.27
CA ARG A 49 0.45 -11.42 -7.35
C ARG A 49 1.51 -10.34 -7.25
N LEU A 50 2.55 -10.63 -6.49
CA LEU A 50 3.66 -9.72 -6.30
C LEU A 50 4.55 -9.63 -7.52
N HIS A 51 4.92 -8.42 -7.84
CA HIS A 51 5.93 -8.10 -8.84
C HIS A 51 6.92 -7.12 -8.24
N TYR A 52 8.16 -7.19 -8.68
CA TYR A 52 9.20 -6.26 -8.23
C TYR A 52 9.58 -5.33 -9.36
N LEU A 53 9.79 -4.07 -9.04
CA LEU A 53 10.42 -3.12 -9.93
C LEU A 53 11.83 -2.87 -9.39
N GLY A 54 12.79 -3.63 -9.88
CA GLY A 54 14.14 -3.62 -9.34
C GLY A 54 14.16 -3.95 -7.86
N THR A 55 14.97 -3.21 -7.11
CA THR A 55 15.04 -3.35 -5.65
C THR A 55 14.28 -2.25 -4.93
N LYS A 56 13.58 -1.38 -5.67
CA LYS A 56 13.03 -0.15 -5.11
C LYS A 56 11.59 -0.28 -4.67
N LEU A 57 10.79 -1.07 -5.37
CA LEU A 57 9.41 -1.27 -4.94
C LEU A 57 8.89 -2.63 -5.34
N VAL A 58 7.89 -3.07 -4.61
CA VAL A 58 7.11 -4.26 -4.91
C VAL A 58 5.67 -3.81 -5.11
N TYR A 59 4.96 -4.41 -6.06
CA TYR A 59 3.60 -4.00 -6.35
C TYR A 59 2.73 -5.20 -6.71
N PHE A 60 1.42 -5.01 -6.59
CA PHE A 60 0.45 -5.99 -7.06
C PHE A 60 -0.76 -5.25 -7.63
N GLU A 61 -1.33 -5.80 -8.71
CA GLU A 61 -2.50 -5.22 -9.35
C GLU A 61 -3.73 -5.50 -8.53
N THR A 62 -4.56 -4.48 -8.36
CA THR A 62 -5.74 -4.57 -7.50
C THR A 62 -7.04 -4.77 -8.27
N GLY A 63 -7.02 -4.51 -9.57
CA GLY A 63 -8.24 -4.47 -10.36
C GLY A 63 -9.01 -3.15 -10.22
N LEU A 64 -8.56 -2.24 -9.38
CA LEU A 64 -9.19 -0.95 -9.22
C LEU A 64 -8.71 0.01 -10.31
N ASN A 65 -9.60 0.88 -10.76
CA ASN A 65 -9.29 1.85 -11.80
C ASN A 65 -9.62 3.24 -11.26
N MET A 66 -8.59 3.92 -10.75
CA MET A 66 -8.74 5.24 -10.15
C MET A 66 -7.80 6.22 -10.82
N GLY A 67 -8.23 7.47 -10.89
CA GLY A 67 -7.42 8.54 -11.45
C GLY A 67 -6.40 9.10 -10.48
N ALA A 68 -5.61 10.05 -10.95
CA ALA A 68 -4.60 10.73 -10.15
C ALA A 68 -5.26 11.53 -9.04
N GLU A 69 -4.69 11.43 -7.84
CA GLU A 69 -5.16 12.16 -6.68
C GLU A 69 -3.95 12.52 -5.82
N LYS A 70 -3.73 13.81 -5.62
CA LYS A 70 -2.63 14.31 -4.79
C LYS A 70 -1.30 13.62 -5.09
N GLN A 71 -1.07 13.29 -6.35
CA GLN A 71 0.12 12.54 -6.76
C GLN A 71 1.41 13.26 -6.36
N ARG A 72 2.38 12.46 -6.01
CA ARG A 72 3.74 12.95 -5.80
C ARG A 72 4.72 11.95 -6.40
N ALA A 73 5.95 12.42 -6.63
CA ALA A 73 7.01 11.63 -7.25
C ALA A 73 8.08 11.19 -6.26
N ILE A 74 8.00 11.65 -5.00
CA ILE A 74 8.99 11.33 -3.98
C ILE A 74 8.31 10.51 -2.89
N PHE A 75 8.87 9.35 -2.62
CA PHE A 75 8.38 8.43 -1.61
C PHE A 75 9.54 7.93 -0.76
N ASN A 76 9.27 7.70 0.50
CA ASN A 76 10.25 7.16 1.43
C ASN A 76 10.04 5.67 1.61
N LYS A 77 11.11 4.98 1.99
CA LYS A 77 11.04 3.57 2.35
C LYS A 77 9.89 3.33 3.32
N GLY A 78 9.04 2.37 3.02
CA GLY A 78 7.87 2.02 3.82
C GLY A 78 6.58 2.66 3.36
N ASP A 79 6.63 3.65 2.47
CA ASP A 79 5.41 4.27 1.96
C ASP A 79 4.63 3.31 1.08
N ILE A 80 3.32 3.52 1.04
CA ILE A 80 2.42 2.80 0.14
C ILE A 80 1.79 3.80 -0.81
N GLY A 81 1.88 3.50 -2.11
CA GLY A 81 1.29 4.33 -3.15
C GLY A 81 0.37 3.53 -4.06
N TYR A 82 -0.49 4.23 -4.76
CA TYR A 82 -1.34 3.66 -5.80
C TYR A 82 -0.88 4.17 -7.15
N MET A 83 -0.51 3.25 -8.04
CA MET A 83 -0.05 3.57 -9.39
C MET A 83 -1.25 3.52 -10.34
N THR A 84 -1.58 4.66 -10.94
CA THR A 84 -2.78 4.78 -11.77
C THR A 84 -2.66 4.07 -13.11
N SER A 85 -1.44 3.88 -13.61
CA SER A 85 -1.23 3.31 -14.94
C SER A 85 -1.69 1.86 -15.05
N ASN A 86 -1.60 1.09 -13.97
CA ASN A 86 -2.01 -0.32 -14.00
C ASN A 86 -2.87 -0.73 -12.81
N GLY A 87 -3.30 0.23 -11.98
CA GLY A 87 -4.16 -0.07 -10.84
C GLY A 87 -3.46 -0.85 -9.74
N SER A 88 -2.18 -0.61 -9.52
CA SER A 88 -1.39 -1.37 -8.55
C SER A 88 -1.23 -0.64 -7.23
N LEU A 89 -1.23 -1.40 -6.14
CA LEU A 89 -0.70 -0.92 -4.86
C LEU A 89 0.78 -1.25 -4.80
N CYS A 90 1.57 -0.26 -4.43
CA CYS A 90 3.02 -0.32 -4.44
C CYS A 90 3.55 -0.09 -3.04
N ILE A 91 4.46 -0.95 -2.59
CA ILE A 91 5.17 -0.78 -1.33
C ILE A 91 6.59 -0.36 -1.66
N VAL A 92 7.00 0.77 -1.14
CA VAL A 92 8.31 1.35 -1.43
C VAL A 92 9.35 0.72 -0.52
N LEU A 93 10.32 0.03 -1.11
CA LEU A 93 11.35 -0.69 -0.37
C LEU A 93 12.60 0.14 -0.11
N GLN A 94 12.84 1.16 -0.93
CA GLN A 94 13.93 2.13 -0.78
C GLN A 94 13.42 3.49 -1.18
N ASP A 95 14.02 4.54 -0.64
CA ASP A 95 13.66 5.90 -1.02
C ASP A 95 13.63 6.02 -2.55
N LEU A 96 12.56 6.60 -3.06
CA LEU A 96 12.22 6.54 -4.47
C LEU A 96 11.86 7.92 -4.98
N SER A 97 12.32 8.25 -6.18
CA SER A 97 11.91 9.47 -6.88
C SER A 97 11.64 9.17 -8.34
N GLY A 98 10.77 9.96 -8.95
CA GLY A 98 10.52 9.87 -10.39
C GLY A 98 9.35 8.99 -10.80
N ILE A 99 8.67 8.34 -9.88
CA ILE A 99 7.46 7.57 -10.17
C ILE A 99 6.29 8.23 -9.49
N MET A 100 5.35 8.72 -10.30
CA MET A 100 4.16 9.41 -9.80
C MET A 100 3.14 8.40 -9.29
N MET A 101 2.72 8.56 -8.03
CA MET A 101 1.69 7.71 -7.43
C MET A 101 0.82 8.52 -6.49
N ASN A 102 -0.42 8.07 -6.30
CA ASN A 102 -1.28 8.59 -5.25
C ASN A 102 -0.78 8.04 -3.91
N PRO A 103 -0.35 8.88 -2.96
CA PRO A 103 0.07 8.38 -1.65
C PRO A 103 -1.14 7.89 -0.87
N VAL A 104 -1.07 6.71 -0.26
CA VAL A 104 -2.23 6.13 0.44
C VAL A 104 -1.94 5.65 1.85
N GLY A 105 -0.67 5.43 2.21
CA GLY A 105 -0.39 4.94 3.55
C GLY A 105 1.07 4.55 3.75
N ARG A 106 1.29 3.66 4.70
CA ARG A 106 2.63 3.22 5.04
C ARG A 106 2.62 1.85 5.71
N VAL A 107 3.75 1.18 5.65
CA VAL A 107 4.02 -0.04 6.39
C VAL A 107 4.48 0.33 7.80
N LEU A 108 3.97 -0.37 8.81
CA LEU A 108 4.30 -0.11 10.21
C LEU A 108 5.35 -1.08 10.75
N ASP A 109 5.51 -2.23 10.11
CA ASP A 109 6.48 -3.24 10.53
C ASP A 109 7.74 -3.20 9.67
N ASP A 110 8.69 -4.04 10.00
CA ASP A 110 9.89 -4.24 9.21
C ASP A 110 9.51 -4.71 7.80
N LEU A 111 10.17 -4.18 6.78
CA LEU A 111 9.93 -4.55 5.39
C LEU A 111 10.63 -5.85 4.98
N SER A 112 11.48 -6.42 5.84
CA SER A 112 12.25 -7.62 5.49
C SER A 112 11.40 -8.74 4.87
N PRO A 113 10.20 -9.04 5.41
CA PRO A 113 9.39 -10.10 4.81
C PRO A 113 8.99 -9.84 3.35
N LEU A 114 9.02 -8.59 2.90
CA LEU A 114 8.64 -8.22 1.55
C LEU A 114 9.85 -8.11 0.60
N MET A 115 11.05 -8.09 1.13
CA MET A 115 12.24 -7.76 0.35
C MET A 115 12.81 -8.95 -0.42
N THR A 116 12.56 -10.16 0.01
CA THR A 116 13.21 -11.37 -0.51
C THR A 116 12.24 -12.42 -1.03
N LEU A 117 10.99 -12.04 -1.27
CA LEU A 117 9.99 -12.99 -1.75
C LEU A 117 10.21 -13.32 -3.22
N PRO A 118 9.95 -14.56 -3.64
CA PRO A 118 9.92 -14.86 -5.07
C PRO A 118 8.81 -14.08 -5.76
N ALA A 119 9.06 -13.64 -6.98
CA ALA A 119 8.02 -13.00 -7.79
C ALA A 119 6.87 -13.98 -8.00
N GLY A 120 5.65 -13.45 -8.09
CA GLY A 120 4.48 -14.27 -8.30
C GLY A 120 3.82 -14.79 -7.03
N GLN A 121 4.40 -14.54 -5.86
CA GLN A 121 3.76 -14.87 -4.60
C GLN A 121 2.44 -14.12 -4.48
N THR A 122 1.45 -14.76 -3.86
CA THR A 122 0.16 -14.13 -3.63
C THR A 122 0.20 -13.26 -2.38
N LEU A 123 -0.24 -12.03 -2.53
CA LEU A 123 -0.36 -11.07 -1.45
C LEU A 123 -1.82 -10.69 -1.29
N SER A 124 -2.28 -10.56 -0.07
CA SER A 124 -3.60 -10.02 0.18
C SER A 124 -3.53 -8.91 1.21
N ILE A 125 -4.44 -7.94 1.08
CA ILE A 125 -4.65 -6.92 2.10
C ILE A 125 -6.07 -7.01 2.60
N LYS A 126 -6.22 -6.82 3.92
CA LYS A 126 -7.53 -6.89 4.57
C LYS A 126 -7.53 -5.97 5.78
N ARG A 127 -8.72 -5.66 6.27
CA ARG A 127 -8.82 -4.87 7.50
C ARG A 127 -8.43 -5.73 8.70
N VAL A 128 -7.93 -5.04 9.69
CA VAL A 128 -7.62 -5.69 10.98
C VAL A 128 -8.91 -6.13 11.68
#